data_964745362f7243a6ed27e13caa3894fd
#
_entry.id   964745362f7243a6ed27e13caa3894fd
#
_cell.length_a   1.000
_cell.length_b   1.000
_cell.length_c   1.000
_cell.angle_alpha   90.00
_cell.angle_beta   90.00
_cell.angle_gamma   90.00
#
_symmetry.space_group_name_H-M   'P 1'
#
loop_
_entity.id
_entity.type
_entity.pdbx_description
1 polymer ?
#
loop_
_entity_poly.entity_id
_entity_poly.type
_entity_poly.pdbx_seq_one_letter_code
_entity_poly.pdbx_strand_id
1 'polypeptide(L)'
;KQFTAYLNTIIKIKNTSAFEKQLYPFLEKTIQKFNFDYDCYNPNTNLIIQQYPKLFEIASSINTFTEHSMYVTLPNDAIATITLLLASVQEKQTATIICGFWSQVHPFKKELFLNILHTSILNMKLVDLKNEVELKSFKGDLILSTADQLHTTIEVIPIPELINQEFIHLLNEKIQDIREKKRASFFR
;
A
#
# COMPACT_ATOMS: atom_id res chain seq x y z
N LYS A 1 -5.63 -21.96 4.50
CA LYS A 1 -4.25 -21.88 5.02
C LYS A 1 -3.19 -22.14 3.95
N GLN A 2 -3.30 -23.19 3.13
CA GLN A 2 -2.33 -23.49 2.07
C GLN A 2 -2.23 -22.35 1.05
N PHE A 3 -3.37 -21.82 0.58
CA PHE A 3 -3.39 -20.69 -0.34
C PHE A 3 -2.74 -19.43 0.22
N THR A 4 -3.00 -19.07 1.49
CA THR A 4 -2.35 -17.89 2.11
C THR A 4 -0.85 -18.09 2.33
N ALA A 5 -0.42 -19.33 2.63
CA ALA A 5 1.00 -19.66 2.66
C ALA A 5 1.65 -19.49 1.27
N TYR A 6 0.99 -19.98 0.22
CA TYR A 6 1.42 -19.80 -1.16
C TYR A 6 1.47 -18.31 -1.55
N LEU A 7 0.43 -17.52 -1.24
CA LEU A 7 0.44 -16.09 -1.49
C LEU A 7 1.66 -15.39 -0.87
N ASN A 8 2.02 -15.77 0.35
CA ASN A 8 3.19 -15.20 1.03
C ASN A 8 4.54 -15.53 0.37
N THR A 9 4.59 -16.48 -0.57
CA THR A 9 5.78 -16.74 -1.39
C THR A 9 5.89 -15.78 -2.58
N ILE A 10 4.76 -15.24 -3.06
CA ILE A 10 4.67 -14.41 -4.28
C ILE A 10 4.53 -12.93 -3.95
N ILE A 11 3.78 -12.60 -2.90
CA ILE A 11 3.49 -11.23 -2.47
C ILE A 11 3.79 -11.04 -0.98
N LYS A 12 4.07 -9.77 -0.61
CA LYS A 12 4.36 -9.41 0.78
C LYS A 12 3.09 -8.97 1.49
N ILE A 13 2.42 -9.89 2.22
CA ILE A 13 1.28 -9.54 3.08
C ILE A 13 1.79 -9.32 4.51
N LYS A 14 1.82 -8.07 4.98
CA LYS A 14 2.30 -7.73 6.34
C LYS A 14 1.39 -8.26 7.44
N ASN A 15 0.08 -8.32 7.19
CA ASN A 15 -0.91 -8.81 8.17
C ASN A 15 -1.76 -9.92 7.56
N THR A 16 -1.17 -11.11 7.48
CA THR A 16 -1.82 -12.32 6.94
C THR A 16 -3.10 -12.67 7.70
N SER A 17 -3.11 -12.54 9.03
CA SER A 17 -4.29 -12.85 9.86
C SER A 17 -5.49 -11.94 9.53
N ALA A 18 -5.27 -10.64 9.30
CA ALA A 18 -6.34 -9.73 8.91
C ALA A 18 -6.87 -10.04 7.49
N PHE A 19 -6.00 -10.45 6.58
CA PHE A 19 -6.38 -10.89 5.25
C PHE A 19 -7.21 -12.18 5.32
N GLU A 20 -6.77 -13.17 6.07
CA GLU A 20 -7.47 -14.44 6.27
C GLU A 20 -8.88 -14.26 6.87
N LYS A 21 -9.03 -13.35 7.83
CA LYS A 21 -10.34 -13.00 8.42
C LYS A 21 -11.35 -12.47 7.41
N GLN A 22 -10.89 -11.92 6.29
CA GLN A 22 -11.76 -11.46 5.20
C GLN A 22 -11.95 -12.54 4.14
N LEU A 23 -10.88 -13.24 3.80
CA LEU A 23 -10.87 -14.24 2.73
C LEU A 23 -11.71 -15.48 3.08
N TYR A 24 -11.53 -16.06 4.27
CA TYR A 24 -12.18 -17.33 4.60
C TYR A 24 -13.70 -17.24 4.67
N PRO A 25 -14.32 -16.24 5.32
CA PRO A 25 -15.79 -16.10 5.28
C PRO A 25 -16.33 -15.85 3.86
N PHE A 26 -15.56 -15.15 3.02
CA PHE A 26 -15.93 -14.95 1.63
C PHE A 26 -15.91 -16.29 0.86
N LEU A 27 -14.84 -17.09 0.99
CA LEU A 27 -14.72 -18.40 0.35
C LEU A 27 -15.81 -19.36 0.81
N GLU A 28 -16.06 -19.43 2.12
CA GLU A 28 -17.11 -20.27 2.67
C GLU A 28 -18.48 -19.95 2.06
N LYS A 29 -18.86 -18.67 2.04
CA LYS A 29 -20.12 -18.22 1.41
C LYS A 29 -20.15 -18.50 -0.08
N THR A 30 -19.03 -18.33 -0.78
CA THR A 30 -18.95 -18.57 -2.23
C THR A 30 -19.11 -20.05 -2.54
N ILE A 31 -18.44 -20.93 -1.80
CA ILE A 31 -18.56 -22.40 -1.97
C ILE A 31 -19.96 -22.87 -1.62
N GLN A 32 -20.57 -22.34 -0.55
CA GLN A 32 -21.96 -22.64 -0.21
C GLN A 32 -22.91 -22.24 -1.35
N LYS A 33 -22.77 -21.04 -1.93
CA LYS A 33 -23.57 -20.62 -3.07
C LYS A 33 -23.40 -21.55 -4.26
N PHE A 34 -22.18 -21.95 -4.55
CA PHE A 34 -21.87 -22.87 -5.65
C PHE A 34 -22.55 -24.22 -5.47
N ASN A 35 -22.56 -24.76 -4.25
CA ASN A 35 -23.25 -26.02 -3.92
C ASN A 35 -24.78 -25.95 -4.06
N PHE A 36 -25.38 -24.76 -4.11
CA PHE A 36 -26.81 -24.52 -4.28
C PHE A 36 -27.17 -23.91 -5.63
N ASP A 37 -26.26 -23.95 -6.63
CA ASP A 37 -26.43 -23.38 -7.97
C ASP A 37 -26.76 -21.87 -7.99
N TYR A 38 -26.31 -21.12 -6.98
CA TYR A 38 -26.41 -19.66 -6.98
C TYR A 38 -25.24 -19.01 -7.68
N ASP A 39 -25.53 -18.10 -8.61
CA ASP A 39 -24.50 -17.33 -9.31
C ASP A 39 -23.72 -16.40 -8.37
N CYS A 40 -22.41 -16.40 -8.52
CA CYS A 40 -21.49 -15.42 -7.90
C CYS A 40 -21.27 -14.26 -8.86
N TYR A 41 -22.30 -13.45 -9.11
CA TYR A 41 -22.21 -12.36 -10.07
C TYR A 41 -21.45 -11.14 -9.50
N ASN A 42 -20.48 -10.64 -10.27
CA ASN A 42 -19.80 -9.37 -10.02
C ASN A 42 -19.81 -8.53 -11.32
N PRO A 43 -20.60 -7.45 -11.39
CA PRO A 43 -20.75 -6.65 -12.61
C PRO A 43 -19.44 -5.98 -13.07
N ASN A 44 -18.45 -5.87 -12.19
CA ASN A 44 -17.19 -5.19 -12.46
C ASN A 44 -16.04 -6.16 -12.80
N THR A 45 -16.30 -7.45 -12.99
CA THR A 45 -15.26 -8.47 -13.23
C THR A 45 -14.29 -8.07 -14.34
N ASN A 46 -14.78 -7.64 -15.50
CA ASN A 46 -13.93 -7.24 -16.63
C ASN A 46 -13.07 -6.00 -16.31
N LEU A 47 -13.64 -5.03 -15.60
CA LEU A 47 -12.89 -3.84 -15.16
C LEU A 47 -11.79 -4.20 -14.16
N ILE A 48 -12.07 -5.12 -13.25
CA ILE A 48 -11.10 -5.59 -12.25
C ILE A 48 -9.94 -6.32 -12.94
N ILE A 49 -10.23 -7.18 -13.90
CA ILE A 49 -9.22 -7.89 -14.70
C ILE A 49 -8.31 -6.90 -15.43
N GLN A 50 -8.90 -5.88 -16.06
CA GLN A 50 -8.15 -4.85 -16.78
C GLN A 50 -7.31 -3.97 -15.84
N GLN A 51 -7.85 -3.60 -14.69
CA GLN A 51 -7.20 -2.70 -13.74
C GLN A 51 -6.11 -3.40 -12.89
N TYR A 52 -6.30 -4.68 -12.59
CA TYR A 52 -5.42 -5.45 -11.71
C TYR A 52 -5.01 -6.81 -12.32
N PRO A 53 -4.48 -6.87 -13.57
CA PRO A 53 -4.27 -8.13 -14.27
C PRO A 53 -3.33 -9.08 -13.51
N LYS A 54 -2.24 -8.56 -12.94
CA LYS A 54 -1.28 -9.36 -12.18
C LYS A 54 -1.86 -9.89 -10.86
N LEU A 55 -2.68 -9.10 -10.17
CA LEU A 55 -3.35 -9.55 -8.94
C LEU A 55 -4.45 -10.57 -9.27
N PHE A 56 -5.13 -10.43 -10.41
CA PHE A 56 -6.13 -11.39 -10.87
C PHE A 56 -5.49 -12.75 -11.20
N GLU A 57 -4.35 -12.76 -11.88
CA GLU A 57 -3.57 -13.97 -12.14
C GLU A 57 -3.18 -14.68 -10.82
N ILE A 58 -2.67 -13.91 -9.84
CA ILE A 58 -2.34 -14.44 -8.52
C ILE A 58 -3.58 -14.96 -7.79
N ALA A 59 -4.69 -14.23 -7.84
CA ALA A 59 -5.95 -14.65 -7.23
C ALA A 59 -6.49 -15.93 -7.89
N SER A 60 -6.36 -16.07 -9.21
CA SER A 60 -6.80 -17.25 -9.97
C SER A 60 -6.10 -18.54 -9.53
N SER A 61 -4.89 -18.45 -9.01
CA SER A 61 -4.18 -19.62 -8.48
C SER A 61 -4.89 -20.31 -7.30
N ILE A 62 -5.92 -19.66 -6.70
CA ILE A 62 -6.74 -20.30 -5.66
C ILE A 62 -7.45 -21.55 -6.19
N ASN A 63 -7.79 -21.59 -7.49
CA ASN A 63 -8.45 -22.72 -8.09
C ASN A 63 -7.64 -24.01 -7.98
N THR A 64 -6.30 -23.93 -8.05
CA THR A 64 -5.45 -25.09 -7.80
C THR A 64 -5.68 -25.70 -6.41
N PHE A 65 -5.98 -24.86 -5.41
CA PHE A 65 -6.21 -25.30 -4.04
C PHE A 65 -7.67 -25.78 -3.81
N THR A 66 -8.65 -25.09 -4.41
CA THR A 66 -10.07 -25.44 -4.25
C THR A 66 -10.44 -26.69 -5.06
N GLU A 67 -9.89 -26.85 -6.24
CA GLU A 67 -10.06 -28.07 -7.06
C GLU A 67 -9.47 -29.29 -6.37
N HIS A 68 -8.25 -29.17 -5.83
CA HIS A 68 -7.59 -30.29 -5.17
C HIS A 68 -8.25 -30.69 -3.84
N SER A 69 -8.75 -29.72 -3.07
CA SER A 69 -9.27 -29.99 -1.71
C SER A 69 -10.79 -30.10 -1.63
N MET A 70 -11.53 -29.50 -2.56
CA MET A 70 -13.00 -29.36 -2.50
C MET A 70 -13.70 -29.73 -3.80
N TYR A 71 -12.95 -30.04 -4.87
CA TYR A 71 -13.46 -30.32 -6.22
C TYR A 71 -14.29 -29.14 -6.78
N VAL A 72 -13.94 -27.91 -6.44
CA VAL A 72 -14.65 -26.70 -6.84
C VAL A 72 -13.71 -25.78 -7.61
N THR A 73 -14.10 -25.35 -8.82
CA THR A 73 -13.47 -24.28 -9.58
C THR A 73 -14.26 -23.00 -9.38
N LEU A 74 -13.65 -22.00 -8.79
CA LEU A 74 -14.30 -20.70 -8.56
C LEU A 74 -14.45 -19.93 -9.88
N PRO A 75 -15.62 -19.31 -10.13
CA PRO A 75 -15.84 -18.50 -11.32
C PRO A 75 -15.03 -17.19 -11.27
N ASN A 76 -14.81 -16.59 -12.44
CA ASN A 76 -14.06 -15.33 -12.57
C ASN A 76 -14.60 -14.20 -11.68
N ASP A 77 -15.90 -14.15 -11.44
CA ASP A 77 -16.55 -13.17 -10.58
C ASP A 77 -16.14 -13.31 -9.11
N ALA A 78 -15.98 -14.53 -8.63
CA ALA A 78 -15.44 -14.79 -7.30
C ALA A 78 -13.94 -14.44 -7.22
N ILE A 79 -13.18 -14.80 -8.26
CA ILE A 79 -11.75 -14.47 -8.38
C ILE A 79 -11.56 -12.95 -8.42
N ALA A 80 -12.41 -12.21 -9.14
CA ALA A 80 -12.39 -10.74 -9.16
C ALA A 80 -12.59 -10.15 -7.76
N THR A 81 -13.45 -10.73 -6.94
CA THR A 81 -13.63 -10.29 -5.55
C THR A 81 -12.38 -10.56 -4.70
N ILE A 82 -11.73 -11.71 -4.87
CA ILE A 82 -10.44 -12.00 -4.20
C ILE A 82 -9.36 -11.02 -4.67
N THR A 83 -9.36 -10.69 -5.97
CA THR A 83 -8.45 -9.67 -6.54
C THR A 83 -8.61 -8.32 -5.85
N LEU A 84 -9.85 -7.87 -5.62
CA LEU A 84 -10.10 -6.63 -4.88
C LEU A 84 -9.64 -6.70 -3.42
N LEU A 85 -9.76 -7.84 -2.75
CA LEU A 85 -9.19 -8.03 -1.42
C LEU A 85 -7.66 -7.87 -1.44
N LEU A 86 -6.97 -8.49 -2.41
CA LEU A 86 -5.53 -8.35 -2.58
C LEU A 86 -5.13 -6.90 -2.91
N ALA A 87 -5.86 -6.23 -3.80
CA ALA A 87 -5.66 -4.81 -4.13
C ALA A 87 -5.83 -3.91 -2.90
N SER A 88 -6.84 -4.16 -2.07
CA SER A 88 -7.05 -3.45 -0.80
C SER A 88 -5.87 -3.63 0.17
N VAL A 89 -5.31 -4.84 0.25
CA VAL A 89 -4.11 -5.11 1.08
C VAL A 89 -2.91 -4.37 0.53
N GLN A 90 -2.69 -4.39 -0.79
CA GLN A 90 -1.62 -3.67 -1.45
C GLN A 90 -1.73 -2.17 -1.16
N GLU A 91 -2.89 -1.56 -1.40
CA GLU A 91 -3.12 -0.13 -1.14
C GLU A 91 -2.86 0.23 0.32
N LYS A 92 -3.42 -0.51 1.28
CA LYS A 92 -3.18 -0.25 2.71
C LYS A 92 -1.70 -0.29 3.10
N GLN A 93 -0.89 -1.11 2.41
CA GLN A 93 0.54 -1.24 2.71
C GLN A 93 1.41 -0.21 1.99
N THR A 94 0.95 0.32 0.86
CA THR A 94 1.76 1.16 -0.03
C THR A 94 1.30 2.62 -0.06
N ALA A 95 0.04 2.92 0.31
CA ALA A 95 -0.52 4.26 0.20
C ALA A 95 0.12 5.27 1.16
N THR A 96 0.47 4.85 2.39
CA THR A 96 1.04 5.77 3.38
C THR A 96 2.53 5.94 3.19
N ILE A 97 2.96 7.17 2.99
CA ILE A 97 4.37 7.57 2.96
C ILE A 97 4.77 8.07 4.35
N ILE A 98 5.85 7.51 4.89
CA ILE A 98 6.43 7.95 6.17
C ILE A 98 7.56 8.93 5.87
N CYS A 99 7.33 10.19 6.20
CA CYS A 99 8.25 11.28 5.93
C CYS A 99 8.85 11.81 7.23
N GLY A 100 10.17 11.82 7.33
CA GLY A 100 10.88 12.52 8.40
C GLY A 100 10.87 14.03 8.14
N PHE A 101 10.67 14.81 9.15
CA PHE A 101 10.82 16.26 9.09
C PHE A 101 11.98 16.69 9.99
N TRP A 102 13.04 17.16 9.37
CA TRP A 102 14.23 17.68 10.06
C TRP A 102 14.33 19.18 9.88
N SER A 103 14.29 19.94 10.97
CA SER A 103 14.26 21.38 10.90
C SER A 103 15.12 22.03 11.97
N GLN A 104 15.92 23.00 11.55
CA GLN A 104 16.74 23.88 12.40
C GLN A 104 16.20 25.32 12.44
N VAL A 105 14.98 25.54 11.93
CA VAL A 105 14.35 26.87 11.91
C VAL A 105 13.63 27.16 13.22
N HIS A 106 13.26 28.44 13.40
CA HIS A 106 12.48 28.89 14.56
C HIS A 106 11.17 28.11 14.72
N PRO A 107 10.74 27.78 15.94
CA PRO A 107 9.55 26.93 16.19
C PRO A 107 8.29 27.38 15.46
N PHE A 108 7.98 28.66 15.36
CA PHE A 108 6.81 29.16 14.62
C PHE A 108 6.89 28.86 13.12
N LYS A 109 8.07 29.00 12.51
CA LYS A 109 8.27 28.66 11.08
C LYS A 109 8.12 27.15 10.86
N LYS A 110 8.63 26.37 11.80
CA LYS A 110 8.47 24.91 11.80
C LYS A 110 7.00 24.49 11.84
N GLU A 111 6.23 25.06 12.76
CA GLU A 111 4.79 24.76 12.88
C GLU A 111 4.02 25.15 11.61
N LEU A 112 4.33 26.30 11.03
CA LEU A 112 3.76 26.72 9.75
C LEU A 112 4.06 25.70 8.66
N PHE A 113 5.29 25.22 8.53
CA PHE A 113 5.67 24.22 7.53
C PHE A 113 4.91 22.90 7.73
N LEU A 114 4.83 22.41 8.96
CA LEU A 114 4.09 21.20 9.29
C LEU A 114 2.60 21.32 8.91
N ASN A 115 1.98 22.46 9.22
CA ASN A 115 0.59 22.70 8.88
C ASN A 115 0.35 22.73 7.35
N ILE A 116 1.20 23.42 6.60
CA ILE A 116 1.12 23.45 5.13
C ILE A 116 1.27 22.04 4.55
N LEU A 117 2.27 21.28 5.00
CA LEU A 117 2.52 19.92 4.51
C LEU A 117 1.37 18.98 4.84
N HIS A 118 0.82 19.04 6.06
CA HIS A 118 -0.33 18.22 6.45
C HIS A 118 -1.60 18.50 5.63
N THR A 119 -1.83 19.76 5.28
CA THR A 119 -3.02 20.16 4.52
C THR A 119 -2.88 19.93 3.02
N SER A 120 -1.64 20.00 2.50
CA SER A 120 -1.38 19.94 1.06
C SER A 120 -1.11 18.54 0.53
N ILE A 121 -0.74 17.59 1.38
CA ILE A 121 -0.31 16.26 0.94
C ILE A 121 -1.10 15.16 1.63
N LEU A 122 -1.85 14.42 0.81
CA LEU A 122 -2.68 13.31 1.28
C LEU A 122 -1.84 12.04 1.54
N ASN A 123 -2.22 11.31 2.60
CA ASN A 123 -1.62 10.02 2.95
C ASN A 123 -0.10 10.08 3.24
N MET A 124 0.38 11.22 3.72
CA MET A 124 1.73 11.40 4.25
C MET A 124 1.68 11.45 5.78
N LYS A 125 2.47 10.59 6.43
CA LYS A 125 2.69 10.61 7.87
C LYS A 125 4.00 11.34 8.15
N LEU A 126 3.91 12.56 8.67
CA LEU A 126 5.07 13.33 9.11
C LEU A 126 5.53 12.85 10.49
N VAL A 127 6.84 12.66 10.64
CA VAL A 127 7.52 12.31 11.88
C VAL A 127 8.55 13.41 12.16
N ASP A 128 8.33 14.18 13.20
CA ASP A 128 9.27 15.23 13.62
C ASP A 128 10.53 14.60 14.22
N LEU A 129 11.68 14.83 13.58
CA LEU A 129 12.99 14.34 13.99
C LEU A 129 13.69 15.43 14.81
N LYS A 130 13.85 15.18 16.11
CA LYS A 130 14.32 16.22 17.08
C LYS A 130 15.83 16.25 17.26
N ASN A 131 16.51 15.15 16.97
CA ASN A 131 17.93 15.00 17.20
C ASN A 131 18.58 14.03 16.22
N GLU A 132 19.93 14.03 16.16
CA GLU A 132 20.67 13.15 15.25
C GLU A 132 20.48 11.66 15.50
N VAL A 133 20.15 11.24 16.73
CA VAL A 133 19.90 9.84 17.05
C VAL A 133 18.61 9.38 16.37
N GLU A 134 17.56 10.19 16.45
CA GLU A 134 16.30 9.94 15.75
C GLU A 134 16.49 9.96 14.23
N LEU A 135 17.28 10.89 13.70
CA LEU A 135 17.61 10.96 12.28
C LEU A 135 18.33 9.70 11.81
N LYS A 136 19.36 9.24 12.52
CA LYS A 136 20.13 8.03 12.17
C LYS A 136 19.31 6.74 12.30
N SER A 137 18.37 6.70 13.23
CA SER A 137 17.49 5.54 13.46
C SER A 137 16.19 5.57 12.64
N PHE A 138 15.93 6.66 11.93
CA PHE A 138 14.70 6.83 11.16
C PHE A 138 14.61 5.81 10.00
N LYS A 139 13.44 5.15 9.91
CA LYS A 139 13.13 4.15 8.88
C LYS A 139 11.89 4.57 8.10
N GLY A 140 11.95 5.73 7.50
CA GLY A 140 10.88 6.24 6.64
C GLY A 140 11.23 6.15 5.16
N ASP A 141 10.41 6.77 4.36
CA ASP A 141 10.50 6.74 2.89
C ASP A 141 11.31 7.91 2.33
N LEU A 142 11.23 9.07 3.00
CA LEU A 142 11.97 10.28 2.64
C LEU A 142 12.14 11.19 3.86
N ILE A 143 13.02 12.17 3.76
CA ILE A 143 13.22 13.20 4.77
C ILE A 143 13.07 14.57 4.11
N LEU A 144 12.26 15.43 4.72
CA LEU A 144 12.18 16.86 4.39
C LEU A 144 13.10 17.62 5.34
N SER A 145 14.02 18.42 4.81
CA SER A 145 15.02 19.13 5.62
C SER A 145 15.12 20.61 5.28
N THR A 146 15.28 21.43 6.32
CA THR A 146 15.69 22.83 6.18
C THR A 146 17.21 23.02 6.27
N ALA A 147 17.98 21.95 6.50
CA ALA A 147 19.43 21.97 6.50
C ALA A 147 19.97 21.55 5.12
N ASP A 148 21.05 22.19 4.68
CA ASP A 148 21.62 22.00 3.35
C ASP A 148 22.26 20.62 3.16
N GLN A 149 22.77 20.01 4.22
CA GLN A 149 23.42 18.71 4.15
C GLN A 149 23.03 17.83 5.33
N LEU A 150 22.55 16.63 5.02
CA LEU A 150 22.28 15.57 5.99
C LEU A 150 23.01 14.29 5.60
N HIS A 151 23.73 13.69 6.54
CA HIS A 151 24.37 12.39 6.35
C HIS A 151 23.37 11.26 6.66
N THR A 152 22.63 10.84 5.65
CA THR A 152 21.64 9.76 5.74
C THR A 152 21.60 8.95 4.46
N THR A 153 21.16 7.69 4.54
CA THR A 153 20.91 6.82 3.38
C THR A 153 19.53 7.01 2.77
N ILE A 154 18.64 7.75 3.47
CA ILE A 154 17.30 8.04 3.01
C ILE A 154 17.35 9.28 2.13
N GLU A 155 16.53 9.30 1.09
CA GLU A 155 16.42 10.46 0.20
C GLU A 155 15.98 11.70 0.97
N VAL A 156 16.72 12.81 0.79
CA VAL A 156 16.46 14.09 1.44
C VAL A 156 15.97 15.08 0.40
N ILE A 157 14.84 15.73 0.68
CA ILE A 157 14.31 16.84 -0.11
C ILE A 157 14.49 18.13 0.69
N PRO A 158 15.26 19.10 0.18
CA PRO A 158 15.42 20.37 0.86
C PRO A 158 14.11 21.17 0.82
N ILE A 159 13.72 21.72 1.99
CA ILE A 159 12.57 22.61 2.10
C ILE A 159 13.03 24.04 1.77
N PRO A 160 12.37 24.73 0.84
CA PRO A 160 12.70 26.12 0.52
C PRO A 160 12.37 27.04 1.72
N GLU A 161 12.90 28.27 1.70
CA GLU A 161 12.62 29.27 2.74
C GLU A 161 11.12 29.55 2.92
N LEU A 162 10.35 29.45 1.82
CA LEU A 162 8.89 29.52 1.80
C LEU A 162 8.36 28.34 0.99
N ILE A 163 7.44 27.57 1.57
CA ILE A 163 6.74 26.51 0.87
C ILE A 163 5.74 27.14 -0.11
N ASN A 164 5.99 26.97 -1.40
CA ASN A 164 5.15 27.44 -2.49
C ASN A 164 4.47 26.25 -3.23
N GLN A 165 3.60 26.58 -4.18
CA GLN A 165 2.88 25.55 -4.95
C GLN A 165 3.82 24.67 -5.80
N GLU A 166 4.90 25.23 -6.28
CA GLU A 166 5.90 24.53 -7.09
C GLU A 166 6.61 23.45 -6.27
N PHE A 167 6.99 23.76 -5.02
CA PHE A 167 7.54 22.79 -4.09
C PHE A 167 6.53 21.68 -3.75
N ILE A 168 5.27 22.04 -3.50
CA ILE A 168 4.20 21.06 -3.23
C ILE A 168 3.98 20.13 -4.43
N HIS A 169 4.04 20.66 -5.65
CA HIS A 169 3.91 19.85 -6.88
C HIS A 169 5.07 18.85 -7.00
N LEU A 170 6.31 19.32 -6.87
CA LEU A 170 7.52 18.48 -6.89
C LEU A 170 7.46 17.39 -5.80
N LEU A 171 7.03 17.74 -4.61
CA LEU A 171 6.92 16.78 -3.51
C LEU A 171 5.83 15.73 -3.78
N ASN A 172 4.69 16.12 -4.37
CA ASN A 172 3.64 15.19 -4.77
C ASN A 172 4.12 14.21 -5.85
N GLU A 173 4.84 14.68 -6.88
CA GLU A 173 5.45 13.80 -7.89
C GLU A 173 6.38 12.78 -7.24
N LYS A 174 7.25 13.23 -6.34
CA LYS A 174 8.19 12.36 -5.63
C LYS A 174 7.49 11.32 -4.77
N ILE A 175 6.42 11.70 -4.09
CA ILE A 175 5.57 10.80 -3.31
C ILE A 175 4.92 9.73 -4.21
N GLN A 176 4.48 10.09 -5.41
CA GLN A 176 3.93 9.13 -6.36
C GLN A 176 4.99 8.11 -6.82
N ASP A 177 6.20 8.57 -7.14
CA ASP A 177 7.33 7.69 -7.50
C ASP A 177 7.62 6.68 -6.37
N ILE A 178 7.61 7.13 -5.12
CA ILE A 178 7.84 6.25 -3.96
C ILE A 178 6.69 5.25 -3.83
N ARG A 179 5.44 5.67 -4.03
CA ARG A 179 4.27 4.77 -4.01
C ARG A 179 4.36 3.69 -5.09
N GLU A 180 4.76 4.06 -6.30
CA GLU A 180 4.95 3.12 -7.40
C GLU A 180 6.04 2.09 -7.09
N LYS A 181 7.18 2.53 -6.55
CA LYS A 181 8.24 1.63 -6.07
C LYS A 181 7.75 0.69 -4.97
N LYS A 182 6.95 1.18 -4.02
CA LYS A 182 6.32 0.35 -2.99
C LYS A 182 5.34 -0.66 -3.57
N ARG A 183 4.50 -0.27 -4.54
CA ARG A 183 3.59 -1.18 -5.25
C ARG A 183 4.37 -2.26 -5.99
N ALA A 184 5.43 -1.89 -6.70
CA ALA A 184 6.30 -2.85 -7.37
C ALA A 184 6.95 -3.82 -6.36
N SER A 185 7.37 -3.34 -5.19
CA SER A 185 7.98 -4.16 -4.14
C SER A 185 6.98 -5.04 -3.36
N PHE A 186 5.68 -4.90 -3.59
CA PHE A 186 4.64 -5.77 -3.03
C PHE A 186 4.74 -7.19 -3.61
N PHE A 187 5.13 -7.30 -4.85
CA PHE A 187 5.43 -8.57 -5.51
C PHE A 187 6.87 -8.99 -5.16
N ARG A 188 7.06 -10.30 -4.98
CA ARG A 188 8.38 -10.90 -4.70
C ARG A 188 9.05 -11.38 -5.97
#